data_96cffa7913c7b6159ad0a036aa95aa70
#
_entry.id   96cffa7913c7b6159ad0a036aa95aa70
#
_cell.length_a   1.000
_cell.length_b   1.000
_cell.length_c   1.000
_cell.angle_alpha   90.00
_cell.angle_beta   90.00
_cell.angle_gamma   90.00
#
_symmetry.space_group_name_H-M   'P 1'
#
loop_
_entity.id
_entity.type
_entity.pdbx_description
1 polymer ?
#
loop_
_entity_poly.entity_id
_entity_poly.type
_entity_poly.pdbx_seq_one_letter_code
_entity_poly.pdbx_strand_id
1 'polypeptide(L)' 'MSTAEAAKRLGITPRTLYRFIDEGQLPAYRFGRVIRLKADEVETFIESCRIEPGTLEHLYPDAVGGKDS' A
#
# COMPACT_ATOMS: atom_id res chain seq x y z
N MET A 1 11.93 6.55 6.34
CA MET A 1 11.74 5.08 6.42
C MET A 1 12.24 4.46 5.12
N SER A 2 12.89 3.33 5.23
CA SER A 2 13.41 2.63 4.06
C SER A 2 12.29 1.89 3.34
N THR A 3 12.57 1.41 2.12
CA THR A 3 11.57 0.65 1.40
C THR A 3 11.23 -0.64 2.13
N ALA A 4 12.24 -1.28 2.75
CA ALA A 4 11.99 -2.51 3.50
C ALA A 4 11.10 -2.23 4.70
N GLU A 5 11.36 -1.13 5.39
CA GLU A 5 10.54 -0.76 6.55
C GLU A 5 9.12 -0.41 6.13
N ALA A 6 8.99 0.31 5.02
CA ALA A 6 7.67 0.70 4.54
C ALA A 6 6.87 -0.54 4.11
N ALA A 7 7.51 -1.45 3.39
CA ALA A 7 6.85 -2.66 2.96
C ALA A 7 6.39 -3.48 4.17
N LYS A 8 7.24 -3.56 5.18
CA LYS A 8 6.89 -4.29 6.40
C LYS A 8 5.73 -3.61 7.13
N ARG A 9 5.77 -2.29 7.20
CA ARG A 9 4.71 -1.52 7.86
C ARG A 9 3.38 -1.73 7.17
N LEU A 10 3.40 -1.82 5.84
CA LEU A 10 2.19 -2.00 5.06
C LEU A 10 1.79 -3.46 4.95
N GLY A 11 2.68 -4.38 5.29
CA GLY A 11 2.39 -5.80 5.19
C GLY A 11 2.39 -6.30 3.76
N ILE A 12 3.19 -5.70 2.90
CA ILE A 12 3.26 -6.06 1.49
C ILE A 12 4.70 -6.37 1.11
N THR A 13 4.87 -6.95 -0.08
CA THR A 13 6.22 -7.23 -0.56
C THR A 13 6.85 -5.95 -1.09
N PRO A 14 8.17 -5.88 -1.12
CA PRO A 14 8.83 -4.72 -1.72
C PRO A 14 8.42 -4.51 -3.17
N ARG A 15 8.15 -5.58 -3.88
CA ARG A 15 7.73 -5.48 -5.28
C ARG A 15 6.42 -4.71 -5.39
N THR A 16 5.46 -5.02 -4.51
CA THR A 16 4.19 -4.33 -4.51
C THR A 16 4.38 -2.88 -4.10
N LEU A 17 5.28 -2.64 -3.14
CA LEU A 17 5.58 -1.29 -2.71
C LEU A 17 6.10 -0.45 -3.88
N TYR A 18 7.03 -0.98 -4.65
CA TYR A 18 7.58 -0.26 -5.78
C TYR A 18 6.51 0.03 -6.82
N ARG A 19 5.55 -0.87 -6.98
CA ARG A 19 4.46 -0.63 -7.90
C ARG A 19 3.62 0.56 -7.46
N PHE A 20 3.32 0.67 -6.18
CA PHE A 20 2.56 1.81 -5.67
C PHE A 20 3.32 3.11 -5.87
N ILE A 21 4.63 3.08 -5.68
CA ILE A 21 5.46 4.25 -5.89
C ILE A 21 5.45 4.62 -7.37
N ASP A 22 5.63 3.64 -8.23
CA ASP A 22 5.69 3.87 -9.66
C ASP A 22 4.37 4.40 -10.21
N GLU A 23 3.27 3.97 -9.63
CA GLU A 23 1.95 4.42 -10.05
C GLU A 23 1.58 5.77 -9.46
N GLY A 24 2.43 6.34 -8.63
CA GLY A 24 2.18 7.64 -8.04
C GLY A 24 1.22 7.61 -6.87
N GLN A 25 0.91 6.43 -6.34
CA GLN A 25 -0.02 6.32 -5.23
C GLN A 25 0.66 6.55 -3.88
N LEU A 26 1.95 6.29 -3.79
CA LEU A 26 2.69 6.42 -2.55
C LEU A 26 3.91 7.30 -2.79
N PRO A 27 4.00 8.44 -2.13
CA PRO A 27 5.15 9.33 -2.32
C PRO A 27 6.44 8.68 -1.83
N ALA A 28 7.49 8.86 -2.59
CA ALA A 28 8.80 8.36 -2.22
C ALA A 28 9.86 9.32 -2.73
N TYR A 29 11.04 9.26 -2.15
CA TYR A 29 12.13 10.18 -2.46
C TYR A 29 13.37 9.38 -2.74
N ARG A 30 14.08 9.79 -3.77
CA ARG A 30 15.31 9.11 -4.15
C ARG A 30 16.53 9.98 -3.89
N PHE A 31 17.47 9.42 -3.15
CA PHE A 31 18.74 10.08 -2.89
C PHE A 31 19.82 9.23 -3.55
N GLY A 32 20.16 9.59 -4.80
CA GLY A 32 21.07 8.76 -5.56
C GLY A 32 20.42 7.43 -5.88
N ARG A 33 20.91 6.36 -5.26
CA ARG A 33 20.37 5.02 -5.47
C ARG A 33 19.49 4.57 -4.31
N VAL A 34 19.34 5.43 -3.31
CA VAL A 34 18.62 5.06 -2.11
C VAL A 34 17.22 5.64 -2.16
N ILE A 35 16.24 4.81 -1.94
CA ILE A 35 14.84 5.23 -1.90
C ILE A 35 14.41 5.34 -0.44
N ARG A 36 13.76 6.43 -0.10
CA ARG A 36 13.26 6.67 1.25
C ARG A 36 11.82 7.16 1.18
N LEU A 37 11.08 6.89 2.23
CA LEU A 37 9.71 7.36 2.35
C LEU A 37 9.57 8.09 3.67
N LYS A 38 8.61 9.00 3.74
CA LYS A 38 8.32 9.68 4.98
C LYS A 38 7.29 8.87 5.74
N ALA A 39 7.54 8.69 7.03
CA ALA A 39 6.64 7.89 7.86
C ALA A 39 5.22 8.44 7.86
N ASP A 40 5.07 9.75 7.94
CA ASP A 40 3.75 10.36 7.96
C ASP A 40 3.03 10.16 6.62
N GLU A 41 3.76 10.15 5.52
CA GLU A 41 3.14 9.91 4.22
C GLU A 41 2.73 8.46 4.06
N VAL A 42 3.50 7.54 4.63
CA VAL A 42 3.11 6.14 4.63
C VAL A 42 1.83 5.96 5.44
N GLU A 43 1.72 6.62 6.60
CA GLU A 43 0.51 6.52 7.40
C GLU A 43 -0.68 7.15 6.69
N THR A 44 -0.47 8.26 5.99
CA THR A 44 -1.53 8.89 5.21
C THR A 44 -2.01 7.95 4.10
N PHE A 45 -1.07 7.27 3.45
CA PHE A 45 -1.42 6.30 2.42
C PHE A 45 -2.27 5.18 3.00
N ILE A 46 -1.89 4.69 4.19
CA ILE A 46 -2.67 3.65 4.85
C ILE A 46 -4.09 4.12 5.11
N GLU A 47 -4.25 5.36 5.57
CA GLU A 47 -5.59 5.90 5.82
C GLU A 47 -6.40 5.99 4.54
N SER A 48 -5.74 6.34 3.44
CA SER A 48 -6.45 6.46 2.16
C SER A 48 -6.89 5.11 1.63
N CYS A 49 -6.30 4.03 2.13
CA CYS A 49 -6.66 2.68 1.71
C CYS A 49 -7.74 2.08 2.58
N ARG A 50 -8.24 2.84 3.55
CA ARG A 50 -9.27 2.33 4.43
C ARG A 50 -10.50 1.95 3.63
N ILE A 51 -11.06 0.79 3.98
CA ILE A 51 -12.26 0.32 3.32
C ILE A 51 -13.48 0.82 4.07
N GLU A 52 -14.37 1.48 3.35
CA GLU A 52 -15.60 1.95 3.96
C GLU A 52 -16.56 0.79 4.12
N PRO A 53 -17.24 0.72 5.26
CA PRO A 53 -18.21 -0.35 5.47
C PRO A 53 -19.27 -0.33 4.36
N GLY A 54 -19.58 -1.50 3.84
CA GLY A 54 -20.62 -1.61 2.83
C GLY A 54 -20.14 -1.50 1.39
N THR A 55 -18.88 -1.15 1.18
CA THR A 55 -18.40 -0.98 -0.19
C THR A 55 -17.85 -2.27 -0.79
N LEU A 56 -17.61 -3.27 0.03
CA LEU A 56 -17.01 -4.50 -0.46
C LEU A 56 -17.96 -5.33 -1.31
N GLU A 57 -19.22 -5.00 -1.33
CA GLU A 57 -20.15 -5.72 -2.18
C GLU A 57 -19.69 -5.76 -3.62
N HIS A 58 -19.04 -4.71 -4.06
CA HIS A 58 -18.56 -4.66 -5.43
C HIS A 58 -17.35 -5.55 -5.63
N LEU A 59 -16.64 -5.84 -4.56
CA LEU A 59 -15.41 -6.60 -4.66
C LEU A 59 -15.63 -8.07 -4.36
N TYR A 60 -16.73 -8.39 -3.69
CA TYR A 60 -17.02 -9.75 -3.29
C TYR A 60 -18.31 -10.26 -3.83
N PRO A 61 -18.60 -10.06 -5.01
CA PRO A 61 -19.87 -10.59 -5.49
C PRO A 61 -19.83 -12.07 -5.33
N ASP A 62 -18.74 -12.65 -5.46
CA ASP A 62 -18.73 -14.02 -5.33
C ASP A 62 -17.78 -14.36 -4.32
N ALA A 63 -17.16 -13.51 -3.88
CA ALA A 63 -16.23 -13.91 -2.98
C ALA A 63 -16.70 -14.32 -1.82
N VAL A 64 -17.34 -14.15 -1.98
CA VAL A 64 -17.63 -14.54 -1.14
C VAL A 64 -17.03 -15.54 -0.94
N GLY A 65 -16.72 -15.78 -1.22
CA GLY A 65 -16.25 -16.55 -1.01
C GLY A 65 -15.14 -16.79 -1.06
N GLY A 66 -14.96 -16.62 -1.16
CA GLY A 66 -14.12 -16.77 -0.98
C GLY A 66 -13.12 -17.00 -1.15
N LYS A 67 -12.95 -16.91 -1.23
CA LYS A 67 -11.99 -16.85 -1.29
C LYS A 67 -11.16 -16.37 -0.89
N ASP A 68 -11.19 -16.27 -0.53
CA ASP A 68 -10.46 -15.82 -0.06
C ASP A 68 -10.02 -15.54 0.27
N SER A 69 -10.05 -15.58 0.35
CA SER A 69 -9.70 -15.16 0.82
C SER A 69 -9.54 -14.88 1.12
#